data_8e867e3d64c924f61e4439e7319d8983
#
_entry.id   8e867e3d64c924f61e4439e7319d8983
#
_cell.length_a   1.000
_cell.length_b   1.000
_cell.length_c   1.000
_cell.angle_alpha   90.00
_cell.angle_beta   90.00
_cell.angle_gamma   90.00
#
_symmetry.space_group_name_H-M   'P 1'
#
loop_
_entity.id
_entity.type
_entity.pdbx_description
1 polymer ?
#
loop_
_entity_poly.entity_id
_entity_poly.type
_entity_poly.pdbx_seq_one_letter_code
_entity_poly.pdbx_strand_id
1 'polypeptide(L)'
;MTTFRILALLLLAAVAVPAAAQPTQKIIFDTDFAFPPQDDAMALFFVLNSPELDVLGITTVAGNRSVNIATADVLKILEVTGRTEIPVYQGAAAPWLHKGTDWDTKRHGGWYANEPARTPPGGFATTKKRESQGAIDYLVQTVMNNPGQVTILAIGPLTNIAMALRMEPRFAASVKQLVIMGGAIASLPDGGGNHTPNAEFNFYVDPEAAQVVLRSGIPIVLSPLNVSRKARFTKADYDKIVAVDTPITRLIKDHLGPGYQQRADRIALMYDQVAAVALVAPQLITTVDLFVDVDIEPTSNYGVSVGAPQTWPGGEGAVKMQVQTDLEWDKFIRLYIERVTAARPPARR
;
A
#
# COMPACT_ATOMS: atom_id res chain seq x y z
N MET A 1 29.41 73.99 -19.91
CA MET A 1 29.63 73.10 -18.70
C MET A 1 28.59 71.99 -18.72
N THR A 2 28.98 70.85 -19.21
CA THR A 2 28.07 69.71 -19.48
C THR A 2 28.38 68.61 -18.46
N THR A 3 27.48 68.36 -17.49
CA THR A 3 27.62 67.38 -16.42
C THR A 3 27.19 66.04 -16.90
N PHE A 4 28.09 65.04 -17.03
CA PHE A 4 27.82 63.63 -17.25
C PHE A 4 27.39 63.00 -15.93
N ARG A 5 26.15 62.42 -15.91
CA ARG A 5 25.67 61.56 -14.83
C ARG A 5 25.98 60.11 -15.22
N ILE A 6 26.87 59.47 -14.47
CA ILE A 6 27.16 58.03 -14.59
C ILE A 6 26.09 57.30 -13.78
N LEU A 7 25.27 56.45 -14.45
CA LEU A 7 24.30 55.57 -13.86
C LEU A 7 24.98 54.25 -13.58
N ALA A 8 25.25 53.89 -12.33
CA ALA A 8 25.79 52.61 -11.93
C ALA A 8 24.63 51.59 -11.82
N LEU A 9 24.59 50.62 -12.73
CA LEU A 9 23.73 49.47 -12.63
C LEU A 9 24.33 48.45 -11.63
N LEU A 10 23.71 48.28 -10.48
CA LEU A 10 24.00 47.20 -9.55
C LEU A 10 23.27 45.92 -10.05
N LEU A 11 24.03 44.97 -10.61
CA LEU A 11 23.54 43.60 -10.87
C LEU A 11 23.44 42.87 -9.52
N LEU A 12 22.22 42.66 -9.01
CA LEU A 12 21.97 41.67 -7.94
C LEU A 12 22.05 40.24 -8.54
N ALA A 13 23.17 39.56 -8.27
CA ALA A 13 23.26 38.14 -8.52
C ALA A 13 22.38 37.38 -7.48
N ALA A 14 21.25 36.90 -7.91
CA ALA A 14 20.43 36.01 -7.09
C ALA A 14 21.20 34.66 -6.91
N VAL A 15 21.77 34.48 -5.71
CA VAL A 15 22.33 33.18 -5.31
C VAL A 15 21.15 32.23 -5.11
N ALA A 16 20.95 31.31 -6.04
CA ALA A 16 20.00 30.20 -5.87
C ALA A 16 20.51 29.31 -4.73
N VAL A 17 19.91 29.44 -3.55
CA VAL A 17 20.12 28.50 -2.45
C VAL A 17 19.53 27.16 -2.90
N PRO A 18 20.33 26.09 -2.96
CA PRO A 18 19.77 24.78 -3.29
C PRO A 18 18.71 24.45 -2.24
N ALA A 19 17.49 24.14 -2.70
CA ALA A 19 16.43 23.65 -1.83
C ALA A 19 16.95 22.41 -1.08
N ALA A 20 17.02 22.49 0.25
CA ALA A 20 17.41 21.36 1.07
C ALA A 20 16.50 20.19 0.71
N ALA A 21 17.09 19.06 0.29
CA ALA A 21 16.33 17.84 -0.03
C ALA A 21 15.47 17.48 1.20
N GLN A 22 14.16 17.38 1.02
CA GLN A 22 13.26 16.95 2.09
C GLN A 22 13.73 15.59 2.62
N PRO A 23 13.78 15.37 3.94
CA PRO A 23 14.17 14.08 4.49
C PRO A 23 13.22 13.02 3.99
N THR A 24 13.78 11.92 3.45
CA THR A 24 12.98 10.82 2.93
C THR A 24 12.34 10.03 4.07
N GLN A 25 11.10 9.58 3.82
CA GLN A 25 10.38 8.73 4.75
C GLN A 25 10.82 7.28 4.56
N LYS A 26 11.37 6.66 5.61
CA LYS A 26 11.68 5.22 5.63
C LYS A 26 10.39 4.42 5.66
N ILE A 27 10.19 3.53 4.69
CA ILE A 27 9.01 2.68 4.62
C ILE A 27 9.37 1.21 4.47
N ILE A 28 8.52 0.34 5.02
CA ILE A 28 8.41 -1.07 4.66
C ILE A 28 7.08 -1.23 3.93
N PHE A 29 7.09 -1.97 2.82
CA PHE A 29 5.92 -2.26 2.01
C PHE A 29 5.49 -3.70 2.27
N ASP A 30 4.35 -3.90 2.96
CA ASP A 30 3.78 -5.23 3.29
C ASP A 30 2.57 -5.49 2.38
N THR A 31 2.55 -6.62 1.65
CA THR A 31 1.64 -6.84 0.53
C THR A 31 1.35 -8.33 0.29
N ASP A 32 0.13 -8.64 -0.13
CA ASP A 32 -0.30 -9.95 -0.65
C ASP A 32 -0.27 -10.03 -2.18
N PHE A 33 0.73 -9.45 -2.75
CA PHE A 33 1.01 -9.09 -4.13
C PHE A 33 0.49 -10.08 -5.16
N ALA A 34 -0.11 -9.54 -6.22
CA ALA A 34 -0.51 -10.32 -7.37
C ALA A 34 -0.01 -9.73 -8.69
N PHE A 35 0.46 -10.61 -9.59
CA PHE A 35 0.83 -10.27 -10.95
C PHE A 35 0.11 -11.21 -11.93
N PRO A 36 -0.51 -10.76 -12.98
CA PRO A 36 -0.50 -9.43 -13.64
C PRO A 36 -0.92 -8.28 -12.71
N PRO A 37 -0.46 -7.04 -13.00
CA PRO A 37 -0.69 -5.91 -12.12
C PRO A 37 -2.15 -5.76 -11.71
N GLN A 38 -2.39 -5.88 -10.41
CA GLN A 38 -3.59 -5.47 -9.72
C GLN A 38 -3.26 -4.22 -8.89
N ASP A 39 -4.06 -3.91 -7.91
CA ASP A 39 -3.91 -2.76 -7.03
C ASP A 39 -2.56 -2.74 -6.29
N ASP A 40 -2.10 -3.85 -5.73
CA ASP A 40 -0.78 -4.00 -5.10
C ASP A 40 0.37 -3.54 -6.01
N ALA A 41 0.40 -4.08 -7.24
CA ALA A 41 1.46 -3.75 -8.18
C ALA A 41 1.38 -2.28 -8.62
N MET A 42 0.17 -1.77 -8.82
CA MET A 42 -0.06 -0.37 -9.18
C MET A 42 0.36 0.57 -8.03
N ALA A 43 0.14 0.19 -6.77
CA ALA A 43 0.64 0.91 -5.61
C ALA A 43 2.16 0.85 -5.51
N LEU A 44 2.76 -0.34 -5.72
CA LEU A 44 4.21 -0.49 -5.72
C LEU A 44 4.87 0.38 -6.80
N PHE A 45 4.33 0.47 -8.00
CA PHE A 45 4.87 1.33 -9.08
C PHE A 45 4.92 2.81 -8.66
N PHE A 46 3.90 3.29 -7.98
CA PHE A 46 3.89 4.64 -7.42
C PHE A 46 4.98 4.80 -6.35
N VAL A 47 5.08 3.86 -5.42
CA VAL A 47 6.07 3.87 -4.33
C VAL A 47 7.49 3.86 -4.87
N LEU A 48 7.80 2.99 -5.86
CA LEU A 48 9.12 2.86 -6.46
C LEU A 48 9.61 4.14 -7.16
N ASN A 49 8.69 4.96 -7.65
CA ASN A 49 8.99 6.20 -8.35
C ASN A 49 8.75 7.48 -7.52
N SER A 50 8.43 7.34 -6.23
CA SER A 50 8.26 8.46 -5.31
C SER A 50 9.58 8.79 -4.59
N PRO A 51 10.24 9.91 -4.94
CA PRO A 51 11.54 10.26 -4.36
C PRO A 51 11.47 10.62 -2.87
N GLU A 52 10.29 10.86 -2.33
CA GLU A 52 10.02 11.12 -0.92
C GLU A 52 10.14 9.86 -0.06
N LEU A 53 10.09 8.67 -0.69
CA LEU A 53 10.05 7.38 0.00
C LEU A 53 11.41 6.65 -0.11
N ASP A 54 11.88 6.14 1.01
CA ASP A 54 13.02 5.24 1.12
C ASP A 54 12.50 3.84 1.47
N VAL A 55 12.39 2.97 0.47
CA VAL A 55 11.87 1.61 0.63
C VAL A 55 12.93 0.71 1.22
N LEU A 56 12.87 0.47 2.54
CA LEU A 56 13.82 -0.37 3.26
C LEU A 56 13.72 -1.85 2.88
N GLY A 57 12.52 -2.30 2.49
CA GLY A 57 12.27 -3.66 2.06
C GLY A 57 10.79 -3.91 1.79
N ILE A 58 10.53 -5.05 1.15
CA ILE A 58 9.17 -5.53 0.86
C ILE A 58 8.95 -6.84 1.63
N THR A 59 7.86 -6.91 2.37
CA THR A 59 7.40 -8.13 3.05
C THR A 59 6.16 -8.66 2.34
N THR A 60 6.10 -9.96 2.11
CA THR A 60 4.93 -10.59 1.46
C THR A 60 4.12 -11.40 2.46
N VAL A 61 2.83 -11.49 2.23
CA VAL A 61 1.86 -12.25 3.05
C VAL A 61 0.90 -13.01 2.13
N ALA A 62 0.26 -14.05 2.62
CA ALA A 62 -0.82 -14.73 1.91
C ALA A 62 -2.09 -13.88 1.92
N GLY A 63 -2.78 -13.79 0.78
CA GLY A 63 -4.02 -13.02 0.61
C GLY A 63 -4.54 -13.19 -0.82
N ASN A 64 -4.34 -12.23 -1.71
CA ASN A 64 -4.70 -12.32 -3.13
C ASN A 64 -4.16 -13.59 -3.81
N ARG A 65 -3.02 -14.08 -3.30
CA ARG A 65 -2.37 -15.34 -3.71
C ARG A 65 -1.68 -15.98 -2.50
N SER A 66 -1.22 -17.22 -2.68
CA SER A 66 -0.31 -17.81 -1.69
C SER A 66 0.97 -16.97 -1.59
N VAL A 67 1.58 -16.94 -0.41
CA VAL A 67 2.79 -16.15 -0.16
C VAL A 67 3.95 -16.52 -1.10
N ASN A 68 4.02 -17.78 -1.57
CA ASN A 68 5.03 -18.22 -2.52
C ASN A 68 4.86 -17.54 -3.88
N ILE A 69 3.59 -17.42 -4.35
CA ILE A 69 3.27 -16.74 -5.60
C ILE A 69 3.52 -15.25 -5.45
N ALA A 70 3.02 -14.63 -4.39
CA ALA A 70 3.24 -13.20 -4.12
C ALA A 70 4.72 -12.84 -4.09
N THR A 71 5.55 -13.66 -3.42
CA THR A 71 7.01 -13.45 -3.36
C THR A 71 7.65 -13.54 -4.75
N ALA A 72 7.30 -14.58 -5.55
CA ALA A 72 7.84 -14.73 -6.89
C ALA A 72 7.45 -13.57 -7.82
N ASP A 73 6.23 -13.09 -7.70
CA ASP A 73 5.71 -11.96 -8.48
C ASP A 73 6.44 -10.65 -8.11
N VAL A 74 6.64 -10.35 -6.82
CA VAL A 74 7.41 -9.18 -6.37
C VAL A 74 8.85 -9.23 -6.90
N LEU A 75 9.52 -10.37 -6.77
CA LEU A 75 10.89 -10.53 -7.28
C LEU A 75 10.98 -10.23 -8.78
N LYS A 76 10.00 -10.73 -9.56
CA LYS A 76 9.93 -10.48 -11.00
C LYS A 76 9.73 -9.01 -11.32
N ILE A 77 8.81 -8.33 -10.62
CA ILE A 77 8.55 -6.91 -10.82
C ILE A 77 9.80 -6.07 -10.50
N LEU A 78 10.50 -6.34 -9.39
CA LEU A 78 11.72 -5.62 -9.05
C LEU A 78 12.83 -5.82 -10.09
N GLU A 79 12.95 -7.03 -10.66
CA GLU A 79 13.92 -7.29 -11.73
C GLU A 79 13.56 -6.52 -13.00
N VAL A 80 12.29 -6.54 -13.44
CA VAL A 80 11.84 -5.86 -14.67
C VAL A 80 11.92 -4.34 -14.53
N THR A 81 11.61 -3.81 -13.35
CA THR A 81 11.69 -2.36 -13.09
C THR A 81 13.09 -1.89 -12.71
N GLY A 82 14.08 -2.82 -12.63
CA GLY A 82 15.47 -2.51 -12.30
C GLY A 82 15.67 -2.06 -10.84
N ARG A 83 14.81 -2.49 -9.90
CA ARG A 83 14.87 -2.16 -8.47
C ARG A 83 15.38 -3.35 -7.63
N THR A 84 16.38 -4.05 -8.14
CA THR A 84 16.93 -5.26 -7.52
C THR A 84 17.65 -5.01 -6.20
N GLU A 85 17.95 -3.77 -5.87
CA GLU A 85 18.52 -3.36 -4.59
C GLU A 85 17.56 -3.50 -3.41
N ILE A 86 16.24 -3.45 -3.64
CA ILE A 86 15.24 -3.54 -2.55
C ILE A 86 15.13 -5.00 -2.09
N PRO A 87 15.40 -5.30 -0.81
CA PRO A 87 15.29 -6.66 -0.30
C PRO A 87 13.82 -7.12 -0.19
N VAL A 88 13.58 -8.42 -0.36
CA VAL A 88 12.26 -9.04 -0.30
C VAL A 88 12.27 -10.17 0.72
N TYR A 89 11.33 -10.13 1.66
CA TYR A 89 11.19 -11.08 2.76
C TYR A 89 9.84 -11.79 2.69
N GLN A 90 9.88 -13.11 2.65
CA GLN A 90 8.65 -13.92 2.64
C GLN A 90 8.10 -14.05 4.06
N GLY A 91 6.81 -13.80 4.23
CA GLY A 91 6.12 -13.81 5.51
C GLY A 91 5.12 -14.94 5.67
N ALA A 92 4.02 -14.65 6.35
CA ALA A 92 3.02 -15.63 6.74
C ALA A 92 2.34 -16.28 5.51
N ALA A 93 2.31 -17.61 5.55
CA ALA A 93 1.71 -18.42 4.48
C ALA A 93 0.20 -18.67 4.69
N ALA A 94 -0.32 -18.33 5.86
CA ALA A 94 -1.73 -18.52 6.22
C ALA A 94 -2.12 -17.51 7.31
N PRO A 95 -3.41 -17.17 7.41
CA PRO A 95 -3.94 -16.40 8.55
C PRO A 95 -3.84 -17.21 9.86
N TRP A 96 -4.01 -16.53 10.99
CA TRP A 96 -3.85 -17.15 12.30
C TRP A 96 -4.86 -18.26 12.57
N LEU A 97 -6.14 -17.94 12.44
CA LEU A 97 -7.22 -18.85 12.80
C LEU A 97 -8.15 -19.16 11.62
N HIS A 98 -8.36 -18.20 10.74
CA HIS A 98 -9.29 -18.34 9.62
C HIS A 98 -8.77 -19.38 8.62
N LYS A 99 -9.54 -20.45 8.42
CA LYS A 99 -9.15 -21.54 7.52
C LYS A 99 -9.66 -21.40 6.10
N GLY A 100 -10.51 -20.41 5.86
CA GLY A 100 -11.24 -20.30 4.61
C GLY A 100 -12.30 -21.38 4.43
N THR A 101 -13.17 -21.17 3.48
CA THR A 101 -14.27 -22.07 3.13
C THR A 101 -14.17 -22.53 1.68
N ASP A 102 -15.00 -23.49 1.28
CA ASP A 102 -15.13 -23.86 -0.14
C ASP A 102 -15.56 -22.67 -1.00
N TRP A 103 -16.34 -21.76 -0.44
CA TRP A 103 -16.75 -20.53 -1.12
C TRP A 103 -15.55 -19.61 -1.37
N ASP A 104 -14.69 -19.43 -0.38
CA ASP A 104 -13.45 -18.64 -0.52
C ASP A 104 -12.53 -19.23 -1.60
N THR A 105 -12.36 -20.55 -1.59
CA THR A 105 -11.56 -21.27 -2.60
C THR A 105 -12.09 -21.04 -4.00
N LYS A 106 -13.40 -21.10 -4.20
CA LYS A 106 -14.03 -20.88 -5.50
C LYS A 106 -13.91 -19.44 -5.99
N ARG A 107 -13.91 -18.46 -5.08
CA ARG A 107 -13.90 -17.04 -5.39
C ARG A 107 -12.50 -16.47 -5.57
N HIS A 108 -11.57 -16.81 -4.70
CA HIS A 108 -10.24 -16.19 -4.62
C HIS A 108 -9.07 -17.16 -4.81
N GLY A 109 -9.35 -18.46 -4.97
CA GLY A 109 -8.31 -19.47 -5.05
C GLY A 109 -7.73 -19.82 -3.68
N GLY A 110 -6.52 -20.38 -3.68
CA GLY A 110 -5.96 -21.00 -2.50
C GLY A 110 -5.06 -20.11 -1.65
N TRP A 111 -5.45 -18.91 -1.31
CA TRP A 111 -4.62 -18.00 -0.49
C TRP A 111 -4.14 -18.64 0.84
N TYR A 112 -4.94 -19.53 1.40
CA TYR A 112 -4.64 -20.28 2.62
C TYR A 112 -4.07 -21.70 2.37
N ALA A 113 -3.93 -22.11 1.12
CA ALA A 113 -3.47 -23.46 0.76
C ALA A 113 -1.95 -23.59 0.65
N ASN A 114 -1.20 -22.51 0.87
CA ASN A 114 0.26 -22.46 0.74
C ASN A 114 0.76 -23.08 -0.59
N GLU A 115 0.10 -22.73 -1.69
CA GLU A 115 0.45 -23.22 -3.01
C GLU A 115 1.90 -22.88 -3.38
N PRO A 116 2.60 -23.75 -4.11
CA PRO A 116 3.94 -23.46 -4.59
C PRO A 116 3.93 -22.24 -5.54
N ALA A 117 5.08 -21.60 -5.68
CA ALA A 117 5.25 -20.50 -6.62
C ALA A 117 4.93 -20.99 -8.05
N ARG A 118 4.10 -20.23 -8.76
CA ARG A 118 3.88 -20.40 -10.20
C ARG A 118 4.73 -19.40 -10.97
N THR A 119 5.00 -19.74 -12.23
CA THR A 119 5.79 -18.87 -13.10
C THR A 119 5.06 -17.53 -13.34
N PRO A 120 5.64 -16.39 -12.93
CA PRO A 120 5.10 -15.08 -13.25
C PRO A 120 5.09 -14.83 -14.77
N PRO A 121 4.27 -13.90 -15.27
CA PRO A 121 4.38 -13.43 -16.65
C PRO A 121 5.81 -12.99 -16.99
N GLY A 122 6.35 -13.51 -18.09
CA GLY A 122 7.74 -13.26 -18.50
C GLY A 122 8.78 -14.10 -17.74
N GLY A 123 8.37 -15.15 -17.00
CA GLY A 123 9.26 -16.07 -16.30
C GLY A 123 9.61 -15.64 -14.87
N PHE A 124 10.25 -16.52 -14.12
CA PHE A 124 10.78 -16.18 -12.79
C PHE A 124 11.87 -15.10 -12.89
N ALA A 125 12.11 -14.39 -11.79
CA ALA A 125 13.29 -13.54 -11.65
C ALA A 125 14.56 -14.42 -11.75
N THR A 126 15.55 -13.95 -12.50
CA THR A 126 16.78 -14.71 -12.76
C THR A 126 17.92 -14.29 -11.84
N THR A 127 17.98 -13.02 -11.48
CA THR A 127 19.04 -12.42 -10.67
C THR A 127 18.55 -12.03 -9.28
N LYS A 128 17.31 -11.51 -9.16
CA LYS A 128 16.72 -11.11 -7.88
C LYS A 128 16.22 -12.32 -7.11
N LYS A 129 16.68 -12.44 -5.86
CA LYS A 129 16.26 -13.51 -4.93
C LYS A 129 15.66 -12.88 -3.67
N ARG A 130 14.78 -13.63 -2.98
CA ARG A 130 14.33 -13.25 -1.64
C ARG A 130 15.47 -13.44 -0.63
N GLU A 131 15.35 -12.73 0.48
CA GLU A 131 16.24 -12.90 1.61
C GLU A 131 15.97 -14.25 2.31
N SER A 132 16.96 -14.78 3.00
CA SER A 132 16.82 -16.01 3.80
C SER A 132 16.05 -15.77 5.09
N GLN A 133 16.08 -14.53 5.62
CA GLN A 133 15.35 -14.10 6.80
C GLN A 133 13.84 -14.03 6.49
N GLY A 134 13.00 -14.40 7.47
CA GLY A 134 11.55 -14.24 7.37
C GLY A 134 11.09 -12.78 7.53
N ALA A 135 9.90 -12.46 7.00
CA ALA A 135 9.36 -11.10 7.07
C ALA A 135 9.14 -10.61 8.50
N ILE A 136 8.69 -11.47 9.40
CA ILE A 136 8.39 -11.09 10.78
C ILE A 136 9.67 -10.69 11.52
N ASP A 137 10.72 -11.48 11.41
CA ASP A 137 12.04 -11.16 12.01
C ASP A 137 12.59 -9.86 11.42
N TYR A 138 12.44 -9.66 10.10
CA TYR A 138 12.88 -8.46 9.43
C TYR A 138 12.11 -7.22 9.92
N LEU A 139 10.77 -7.29 10.04
CA LEU A 139 9.93 -6.22 10.57
C LEU A 139 10.39 -5.82 11.97
N VAL A 140 10.52 -6.79 12.87
CA VAL A 140 10.96 -6.56 14.25
C VAL A 140 12.35 -5.92 14.25
N GLN A 141 13.32 -6.52 13.58
CA GLN A 141 14.69 -6.04 13.57
C GLN A 141 14.80 -4.63 13.00
N THR A 142 14.13 -4.36 11.86
CA THR A 142 14.23 -3.06 11.20
C THR A 142 13.58 -1.96 12.02
N VAL A 143 12.40 -2.19 12.58
CA VAL A 143 11.70 -1.22 13.42
C VAL A 143 12.48 -0.97 14.71
N MET A 144 12.96 -2.02 15.38
CA MET A 144 13.72 -1.88 16.63
C MET A 144 15.07 -1.19 16.43
N ASN A 145 15.70 -1.31 15.28
CA ASN A 145 16.93 -0.60 14.92
C ASN A 145 16.68 0.86 14.47
N ASN A 146 15.44 1.24 14.18
CA ASN A 146 15.04 2.57 13.73
C ASN A 146 13.80 3.07 14.51
N PRO A 147 13.81 3.15 15.83
CA PRO A 147 12.63 3.44 16.64
C PRO A 147 12.04 4.81 16.28
N GLY A 148 10.73 4.85 16.04
CA GLY A 148 9.97 6.05 15.66
C GLY A 148 10.26 6.61 14.27
N GLN A 149 10.99 5.87 13.40
CA GLN A 149 11.37 6.35 12.07
C GLN A 149 10.70 5.60 10.93
N VAL A 150 10.27 4.35 11.14
CA VAL A 150 9.76 3.49 10.09
C VAL A 150 8.24 3.58 10.01
N THR A 151 7.73 3.94 8.84
CA THR A 151 6.31 3.77 8.49
C THR A 151 6.14 2.44 7.78
N ILE A 152 5.10 1.69 8.10
CA ILE A 152 4.75 0.47 7.38
C ILE A 152 3.51 0.76 6.54
N LEU A 153 3.62 0.57 5.22
CA LEU A 153 2.49 0.56 4.30
C LEU A 153 2.04 -0.89 4.16
N ALA A 154 0.94 -1.24 4.83
CA ALA A 154 0.36 -2.58 4.82
C ALA A 154 -0.90 -2.58 3.95
N ILE A 155 -0.82 -3.25 2.81
CA ILE A 155 -1.89 -3.28 1.80
C ILE A 155 -2.46 -4.69 1.56
N GLY A 156 -2.02 -5.66 2.36
CA GLY A 156 -2.57 -7.02 2.42
C GLY A 156 -3.12 -7.35 3.81
N PRO A 157 -3.48 -8.62 4.05
CA PRO A 157 -3.86 -9.11 5.38
C PRO A 157 -2.77 -8.83 6.42
N LEU A 158 -3.16 -8.45 7.62
CA LEU A 158 -2.24 -7.90 8.64
C LEU A 158 -1.47 -8.96 9.44
N THR A 159 -1.43 -10.21 8.98
CA THR A 159 -0.82 -11.35 9.67
C THR A 159 0.65 -11.10 10.04
N ASN A 160 1.47 -10.58 9.13
CA ASN A 160 2.88 -10.27 9.40
C ASN A 160 3.04 -9.27 10.55
N ILE A 161 2.25 -8.20 10.52
CA ILE A 161 2.31 -7.12 11.51
C ILE A 161 1.84 -7.60 12.87
N ALA A 162 0.75 -8.37 12.91
CA ALA A 162 0.23 -8.95 14.14
C ALA A 162 1.24 -9.93 14.79
N MET A 163 1.93 -10.74 13.97
CA MET A 163 2.99 -11.64 14.47
C MET A 163 4.19 -10.85 15.00
N ALA A 164 4.59 -9.76 14.34
CA ALA A 164 5.66 -8.88 14.83
C ALA A 164 5.31 -8.26 16.21
N LEU A 165 4.05 -7.81 16.36
CA LEU A 165 3.54 -7.30 17.65
C LEU A 165 3.58 -8.35 18.76
N ARG A 166 3.33 -9.60 18.46
CA ARG A 166 3.39 -10.71 19.43
C ARG A 166 4.82 -11.12 19.75
N MET A 167 5.72 -11.02 18.78
CA MET A 167 7.14 -11.39 18.97
C MET A 167 7.90 -10.35 19.80
N GLU A 168 7.65 -9.05 19.61
CA GLU A 168 8.37 -7.96 20.28
C GLU A 168 7.37 -6.96 20.92
N PRO A 169 7.19 -6.99 22.23
CA PRO A 169 6.23 -6.09 22.93
C PRO A 169 6.49 -4.59 22.73
N ARG A 170 7.76 -4.19 22.44
CA ARG A 170 8.11 -2.79 22.18
C ARG A 170 7.89 -2.38 20.74
N PHE A 171 7.50 -3.31 19.87
CA PHE A 171 7.32 -3.05 18.45
C PHE A 171 6.30 -1.92 18.21
N ALA A 172 5.15 -1.98 18.87
CA ALA A 172 4.10 -0.96 18.73
C ALA A 172 4.61 0.46 19.04
N ALA A 173 5.34 0.62 20.15
CA ALA A 173 5.89 1.92 20.55
C ALA A 173 7.05 2.40 19.66
N SER A 174 7.63 1.50 18.85
CA SER A 174 8.78 1.78 17.98
C SER A 174 8.40 2.04 16.52
N VAL A 175 7.19 1.66 16.08
CA VAL A 175 6.68 1.99 14.74
C VAL A 175 6.29 3.47 14.71
N LYS A 176 6.72 4.20 13.66
CA LYS A 176 6.33 5.59 13.45
C LYS A 176 4.84 5.72 13.14
N GLN A 177 4.35 4.90 12.21
CA GLN A 177 2.98 4.90 11.73
C GLN A 177 2.69 3.63 10.94
N LEU A 178 1.45 3.16 10.96
CA LEU A 178 0.90 2.24 9.97
C LEU A 178 -0.02 2.99 9.03
N VAL A 179 0.15 2.77 7.72
CA VAL A 179 -0.86 3.14 6.72
C VAL A 179 -1.41 1.83 6.17
N ILE A 180 -2.70 1.59 6.38
CA ILE A 180 -3.35 0.31 6.11
C ILE A 180 -4.40 0.47 5.03
N MET A 181 -4.33 -0.33 3.95
CA MET A 181 -5.50 -0.56 3.10
C MET A 181 -6.27 -1.75 3.66
N GLY A 182 -7.50 -1.52 4.09
CA GLY A 182 -8.37 -2.56 4.63
C GLY A 182 -9.64 -2.02 5.25
N GLY A 183 -10.58 -2.91 5.46
CA GLY A 183 -11.84 -2.60 6.11
C GLY A 183 -12.87 -1.87 5.25
N ALA A 184 -14.09 -1.85 5.76
CA ALA A 184 -15.23 -1.13 5.20
C ALA A 184 -16.10 -0.63 6.35
N ILE A 185 -16.08 0.67 6.62
CA ILE A 185 -16.76 1.25 7.79
C ILE A 185 -18.24 1.49 7.47
N ALA A 186 -19.10 0.62 7.95
CA ALA A 186 -20.52 0.64 7.64
C ALA A 186 -21.25 1.93 8.09
N SER A 187 -20.77 2.61 9.13
CA SER A 187 -21.31 3.90 9.60
C SER A 187 -20.95 5.10 8.72
N LEU A 188 -20.04 4.92 7.76
CA LEU A 188 -19.69 5.93 6.77
C LEU A 188 -20.38 5.64 5.43
N PRO A 189 -20.53 6.64 4.54
CA PRO A 189 -20.96 6.41 3.16
C PRO A 189 -20.09 5.36 2.46
N ASP A 190 -20.69 4.59 1.55
CA ASP A 190 -20.01 3.54 0.77
C ASP A 190 -19.38 2.40 1.62
N GLY A 191 -19.92 2.11 2.80
CA GLY A 191 -19.37 1.19 3.81
C GLY A 191 -19.63 -0.29 3.60
N GLY A 192 -20.12 -0.75 2.43
CA GLY A 192 -20.30 -2.20 2.17
C GLY A 192 -18.97 -2.91 1.89
N GLY A 193 -18.93 -4.25 2.09
CA GLY A 193 -17.75 -5.07 1.79
C GLY A 193 -17.50 -5.31 0.30
N ASN A 194 -16.39 -5.96 -0.01
CA ASN A 194 -16.06 -6.45 -1.35
C ASN A 194 -15.86 -7.97 -1.39
N HIS A 195 -15.68 -8.59 -0.23
CA HIS A 195 -15.58 -10.04 -0.09
C HIS A 195 -16.92 -10.66 0.35
N THR A 196 -17.43 -10.26 1.51
CA THR A 196 -18.81 -10.51 1.91
C THR A 196 -19.63 -9.23 1.72
N PRO A 197 -20.95 -9.23 1.93
CA PRO A 197 -21.73 -7.99 1.87
C PRO A 197 -21.22 -6.86 2.77
N ASN A 198 -20.57 -7.20 3.88
CA ASN A 198 -20.14 -6.24 4.89
C ASN A 198 -18.63 -6.26 5.18
N ALA A 199 -17.91 -7.35 4.88
CA ALA A 199 -16.48 -7.47 5.13
C ALA A 199 -15.62 -7.14 3.91
N GLU A 200 -14.57 -6.38 4.14
CA GLU A 200 -13.50 -6.12 3.18
C GLU A 200 -12.51 -7.33 3.18
N PHE A 201 -11.86 -7.57 2.05
CA PHE A 201 -11.07 -8.77 1.79
C PHE A 201 -9.88 -8.93 2.75
N ASN A 202 -9.03 -7.93 2.89
CA ASN A 202 -7.82 -8.04 3.73
C ASN A 202 -8.16 -8.32 5.20
N PHE A 203 -9.20 -7.67 5.72
CA PHE A 203 -9.68 -7.90 7.08
C PHE A 203 -10.42 -9.22 7.22
N TYR A 204 -11.13 -9.67 6.18
CA TYR A 204 -11.79 -10.96 6.19
C TYR A 204 -10.80 -12.14 6.12
N VAL A 205 -9.67 -11.99 5.42
CA VAL A 205 -8.65 -13.06 5.33
C VAL A 205 -8.07 -13.37 6.69
N ASP A 206 -7.77 -12.37 7.53
CA ASP A 206 -7.25 -12.58 8.89
C ASP A 206 -7.83 -11.54 9.87
N PRO A 207 -9.08 -11.70 10.31
CA PRO A 207 -9.72 -10.73 11.21
C PRO A 207 -9.05 -10.65 12.58
N GLU A 208 -8.52 -11.76 13.09
CA GLU A 208 -7.82 -11.79 14.37
C GLU A 208 -6.53 -10.98 14.31
N ALA A 209 -5.78 -11.09 13.23
CA ALA A 209 -4.61 -10.25 13.01
C ALA A 209 -5.00 -8.77 12.86
N ALA A 210 -6.06 -8.48 12.10
CA ALA A 210 -6.58 -7.11 11.95
C ALA A 210 -6.96 -6.52 13.32
N GLN A 211 -7.69 -7.25 14.15
CA GLN A 211 -8.08 -6.79 15.49
C GLN A 211 -6.85 -6.50 16.37
N VAL A 212 -5.87 -7.41 16.39
CA VAL A 212 -4.63 -7.21 17.17
C VAL A 212 -3.88 -5.95 16.73
N VAL A 213 -3.80 -5.71 15.43
CA VAL A 213 -3.11 -4.54 14.88
C VAL A 213 -3.88 -3.25 15.18
N LEU A 214 -5.20 -3.22 14.96
CA LEU A 214 -6.01 -2.04 15.23
C LEU A 214 -5.99 -1.66 16.71
N ARG A 215 -5.92 -2.62 17.62
CA ARG A 215 -5.85 -2.42 19.08
C ARG A 215 -4.43 -2.18 19.62
N SER A 216 -3.41 -2.17 18.76
CA SER A 216 -1.99 -2.11 19.18
C SER A 216 -1.54 -0.77 19.78
N GLY A 217 -2.28 0.30 19.55
CA GLY A 217 -1.89 1.66 19.93
C GLY A 217 -0.86 2.33 19.00
N ILE A 218 -0.45 1.67 17.91
CA ILE A 218 0.35 2.31 16.85
C ILE A 218 -0.48 3.42 16.20
N PRO A 219 0.09 4.59 15.85
CA PRO A 219 -0.59 5.58 15.04
C PRO A 219 -1.02 4.99 13.68
N ILE A 220 -2.31 4.89 13.42
CA ILE A 220 -2.86 4.28 12.20
C ILE A 220 -3.55 5.33 11.34
N VAL A 221 -3.28 5.27 10.02
CA VAL A 221 -4.11 5.84 8.96
C VAL A 221 -4.75 4.68 8.20
N LEU A 222 -6.06 4.56 8.32
CA LEU A 222 -6.83 3.50 7.68
C LEU A 222 -7.42 4.00 6.36
N SER A 223 -7.17 3.28 5.28
CA SER A 223 -7.71 3.50 3.93
C SER A 223 -8.76 2.43 3.60
N PRO A 224 -10.04 2.61 4.02
CA PRO A 224 -11.08 1.61 3.83
C PRO A 224 -11.68 1.68 2.41
N LEU A 225 -12.55 0.72 2.09
CA LEU A 225 -13.31 0.72 0.83
C LEU A 225 -14.11 2.00 0.60
N ASN A 226 -14.53 2.69 1.67
CA ASN A 226 -15.26 3.94 1.63
C ASN A 226 -14.57 4.99 0.74
N VAL A 227 -13.27 5.21 0.93
CA VAL A 227 -12.49 6.15 0.11
C VAL A 227 -12.12 5.54 -1.24
N SER A 228 -11.77 4.25 -1.29
CA SER A 228 -11.37 3.57 -2.53
C SER A 228 -12.45 3.59 -3.60
N ARG A 229 -13.73 3.54 -3.21
CA ARG A 229 -14.87 3.63 -4.14
C ARG A 229 -15.01 4.97 -4.84
N LYS A 230 -14.37 6.00 -4.32
CA LYS A 230 -14.29 7.34 -4.93
C LYS A 230 -13.10 7.46 -5.90
N ALA A 231 -12.11 6.60 -5.76
CA ALA A 231 -10.91 6.58 -6.61
C ALA A 231 -11.13 5.72 -7.86
N ARG A 232 -11.65 6.33 -8.92
CA ARG A 232 -12.19 5.67 -10.12
C ARG A 232 -11.27 5.84 -11.34
N PHE A 233 -10.35 4.89 -11.51
CA PHE A 233 -9.40 4.85 -12.62
C PHE A 233 -10.11 4.47 -13.93
N THR A 234 -9.97 5.30 -14.95
CA THR A 234 -10.66 5.19 -16.23
C THR A 234 -9.72 4.83 -17.38
N LYS A 235 -10.31 4.53 -18.56
CA LYS A 235 -9.52 4.37 -19.80
C LYS A 235 -8.73 5.63 -20.14
N ALA A 236 -9.29 6.82 -19.91
CA ALA A 236 -8.59 8.07 -20.18
C ALA A 236 -7.33 8.24 -19.30
N ASP A 237 -7.35 7.76 -18.07
CA ASP A 237 -6.20 7.77 -17.18
C ASP A 237 -5.17 6.71 -17.61
N TYR A 238 -5.64 5.52 -17.99
CA TYR A 238 -4.80 4.49 -18.59
C TYR A 238 -4.09 4.98 -19.84
N ASP A 239 -4.81 5.63 -20.76
CA ASP A 239 -4.24 6.14 -22.04
C ASP A 239 -3.10 7.14 -21.79
N LYS A 240 -3.23 8.01 -20.76
CA LYS A 240 -2.16 8.94 -20.36
C LYS A 240 -0.91 8.21 -19.86
N ILE A 241 -1.08 7.12 -19.11
CA ILE A 241 0.04 6.32 -18.60
C ILE A 241 0.78 5.62 -19.73
N VAL A 242 0.05 4.93 -20.62
CA VAL A 242 0.68 4.12 -21.67
C VAL A 242 1.17 4.94 -22.88
N ALA A 243 0.92 6.25 -22.89
CA ALA A 243 1.53 7.18 -23.83
C ALA A 243 3.03 7.40 -23.58
N VAL A 244 3.50 7.09 -22.39
CA VAL A 244 4.93 7.17 -22.01
C VAL A 244 5.53 5.76 -22.00
N ASP A 245 6.72 5.59 -22.58
CA ASP A 245 7.38 4.27 -22.69
C ASP A 245 8.42 4.07 -21.58
N THR A 246 8.06 3.35 -20.53
CA THR A 246 8.95 2.92 -19.43
C THR A 246 8.71 1.43 -19.14
N PRO A 247 9.60 0.74 -18.38
CA PRO A 247 9.33 -0.63 -17.95
C PRO A 247 7.99 -0.77 -17.21
N ILE A 248 7.64 0.19 -16.35
CA ILE A 248 6.37 0.20 -15.59
C ILE A 248 5.17 0.36 -16.52
N THR A 249 5.21 1.33 -17.42
CA THR A 249 4.07 1.60 -18.30
C THR A 249 3.85 0.50 -19.33
N ARG A 250 4.91 -0.22 -19.76
CA ARG A 250 4.79 -1.44 -20.57
C ARG A 250 4.05 -2.54 -19.82
N LEU A 251 4.40 -2.79 -18.54
CA LEU A 251 3.68 -3.75 -17.70
C LEU A 251 2.19 -3.39 -17.58
N ILE A 252 1.87 -2.12 -17.35
CA ILE A 252 0.51 -1.63 -17.28
C ILE A 252 -0.21 -1.84 -18.62
N LYS A 253 0.46 -1.51 -19.74
CA LYS A 253 -0.09 -1.67 -21.09
C LYS A 253 -0.42 -3.13 -21.40
N ASP A 254 0.52 -4.02 -21.14
CA ASP A 254 0.39 -5.43 -21.50
C ASP A 254 -0.71 -6.13 -20.70
N HIS A 255 -0.97 -5.69 -19.47
CA HIS A 255 -1.89 -6.36 -18.57
C HIS A 255 -3.25 -5.71 -18.43
N LEU A 256 -3.34 -4.37 -18.42
CA LEU A 256 -4.63 -3.67 -18.36
C LEU A 256 -5.21 -3.39 -19.74
N GLY A 257 -4.36 -3.27 -20.77
CA GLY A 257 -4.75 -2.98 -22.14
C GLY A 257 -5.84 -3.88 -22.70
N PRO A 258 -5.71 -5.22 -22.64
CA PRO A 258 -6.75 -6.13 -23.12
C PRO A 258 -8.13 -5.89 -22.49
N GLY A 259 -8.17 -5.57 -21.20
CA GLY A 259 -9.44 -5.25 -20.51
C GLY A 259 -10.09 -3.97 -21.03
N TYR A 260 -9.31 -2.93 -21.31
CA TYR A 260 -9.81 -1.68 -21.89
C TYR A 260 -10.14 -1.78 -23.40
N GLN A 261 -9.48 -2.70 -24.13
CA GLN A 261 -9.84 -3.01 -25.52
C GLN A 261 -11.22 -3.69 -25.60
N GLN A 262 -11.50 -4.61 -24.68
CA GLN A 262 -12.78 -5.31 -24.63
C GLN A 262 -13.90 -4.42 -24.10
N ARG A 263 -13.60 -3.54 -23.15
CA ARG A 263 -14.58 -2.70 -22.46
C ARG A 263 -13.99 -1.33 -22.11
N ALA A 264 -14.12 -0.39 -23.03
CA ALA A 264 -13.55 0.95 -22.91
C ALA A 264 -14.17 1.77 -21.75
N ASP A 265 -15.38 1.44 -21.34
CA ASP A 265 -16.11 2.06 -20.22
C ASP A 265 -15.77 1.45 -18.86
N ARG A 266 -14.87 0.47 -18.83
CA ARG A 266 -14.40 -0.15 -17.58
C ARG A 266 -13.82 0.90 -16.64
N ILE A 267 -14.28 0.86 -15.39
CA ILE A 267 -13.70 1.60 -14.29
C ILE A 267 -13.02 0.59 -13.36
N ALA A 268 -11.76 0.84 -13.02
CA ALA A 268 -11.05 0.13 -11.97
C ALA A 268 -11.03 1.01 -10.71
N LEU A 269 -11.33 0.44 -9.56
CA LEU A 269 -11.15 1.14 -8.29
C LEU A 269 -9.68 1.09 -7.89
N MET A 270 -9.21 2.17 -7.26
CA MET A 270 -7.85 2.26 -6.75
C MET A 270 -7.91 2.11 -5.22
N TYR A 271 -7.54 0.93 -4.74
CA TYR A 271 -7.55 0.60 -3.32
C TYR A 271 -6.22 1.00 -2.68
N ASP A 272 -5.19 0.23 -2.93
CA ASP A 272 -3.85 0.36 -2.36
C ASP A 272 -3.14 1.65 -2.78
N GLN A 273 -3.45 2.14 -3.98
CA GLN A 273 -2.89 3.38 -4.48
C GLN A 273 -3.31 4.59 -3.64
N VAL A 274 -4.54 4.55 -3.05
CA VAL A 274 -5.00 5.62 -2.15
C VAL A 274 -4.14 5.64 -0.89
N ALA A 275 -3.89 4.47 -0.30
CA ALA A 275 -3.00 4.33 0.85
C ALA A 275 -1.56 4.77 0.53
N ALA A 276 -1.05 4.38 -0.65
CA ALA A 276 0.31 4.75 -1.07
C ALA A 276 0.47 6.25 -1.32
N VAL A 277 -0.49 6.90 -1.99
CA VAL A 277 -0.46 8.35 -2.25
C VAL A 277 -0.57 9.15 -0.95
N ALA A 278 -1.29 8.65 0.06
CA ALA A 278 -1.40 9.30 1.36
C ALA A 278 -0.05 9.45 2.08
N LEU A 279 0.94 8.59 1.80
CA LEU A 279 2.30 8.73 2.33
C LEU A 279 3.03 9.97 1.79
N VAL A 280 2.76 10.32 0.55
CA VAL A 280 3.47 11.39 -0.18
C VAL A 280 2.68 12.71 -0.16
N ALA A 281 1.37 12.62 -0.26
CA ALA A 281 0.47 13.76 -0.37
C ALA A 281 -0.77 13.62 0.52
N PRO A 282 -0.61 13.52 1.86
CA PRO A 282 -1.73 13.33 2.79
C PRO A 282 -2.77 14.45 2.71
N GLN A 283 -2.36 15.66 2.29
CA GLN A 283 -3.27 16.80 2.10
C GLN A 283 -4.31 16.61 0.98
N LEU A 284 -4.13 15.61 0.11
CA LEU A 284 -5.11 15.27 -0.92
C LEU A 284 -6.23 14.35 -0.42
N ILE A 285 -6.09 13.82 0.80
CA ILE A 285 -6.98 12.83 1.39
C ILE A 285 -7.66 13.44 2.62
N THR A 286 -8.97 13.39 2.65
CA THR A 286 -9.75 13.80 3.83
C THR A 286 -9.83 12.63 4.81
N THR A 287 -9.56 12.91 6.09
CA THR A 287 -9.66 11.93 7.18
C THR A 287 -10.63 12.38 8.26
N VAL A 288 -11.19 11.43 8.97
CA VAL A 288 -11.93 11.64 10.23
C VAL A 288 -11.36 10.73 11.31
N ASP A 289 -11.42 11.18 12.53
CA ASP A 289 -11.00 10.38 13.69
C ASP A 289 -12.14 9.48 14.14
N LEU A 290 -11.96 8.16 14.09
CA LEU A 290 -12.92 7.19 14.59
C LEU A 290 -12.22 6.18 15.50
N PHE A 291 -12.97 5.66 16.49
CA PHE A 291 -12.65 4.41 17.14
C PHE A 291 -13.02 3.28 16.17
N VAL A 292 -12.07 2.37 15.88
CA VAL A 292 -12.28 1.29 14.91
C VAL A 292 -11.93 -0.05 15.55
N ASP A 293 -12.71 -1.07 15.20
CA ASP A 293 -12.49 -2.45 15.59
C ASP A 293 -12.96 -3.41 14.48
N VAL A 294 -12.64 -4.70 14.62
CA VAL A 294 -13.06 -5.76 13.70
C VAL A 294 -13.81 -6.84 14.47
N ASP A 295 -14.92 -7.29 13.93
CA ASP A 295 -15.69 -8.41 14.47
C ASP A 295 -14.99 -9.74 14.13
N ILE A 296 -14.62 -10.49 15.17
CA ILE A 296 -13.95 -11.80 15.06
C ILE A 296 -14.87 -12.96 15.47
N GLU A 297 -16.14 -12.67 15.79
CA GLU A 297 -17.10 -13.72 16.10
C GLU A 297 -17.45 -14.50 14.83
N PRO A 298 -17.51 -15.85 14.86
CA PRO A 298 -17.76 -16.68 13.69
C PRO A 298 -19.23 -16.62 13.26
N THR A 299 -19.68 -15.43 12.89
CA THR A 299 -21.03 -15.12 12.42
C THR A 299 -20.97 -14.60 10.97
N SER A 300 -22.11 -14.15 10.45
CA SER A 300 -22.16 -13.43 9.16
C SER A 300 -21.39 -12.10 9.15
N ASN A 301 -20.95 -11.63 10.32
CA ASN A 301 -20.18 -10.40 10.47
C ASN A 301 -18.68 -10.64 10.65
N TYR A 302 -18.22 -11.88 10.57
CA TYR A 302 -16.79 -12.19 10.67
C TYR A 302 -15.95 -11.35 9.69
N GLY A 303 -14.96 -10.62 10.22
CA GLY A 303 -14.12 -9.70 9.44
C GLY A 303 -14.75 -8.33 9.13
N VAL A 304 -15.95 -8.05 9.64
CA VAL A 304 -16.59 -6.73 9.46
C VAL A 304 -15.91 -5.69 10.35
N SER A 305 -15.48 -4.58 9.75
CA SER A 305 -14.93 -3.46 10.51
C SER A 305 -16.02 -2.49 10.94
N VAL A 306 -15.98 -2.12 12.21
CA VAL A 306 -16.89 -1.18 12.84
C VAL A 306 -16.12 0.08 13.23
N GLY A 307 -16.70 1.24 12.94
CA GLY A 307 -16.11 2.53 13.32
C GLY A 307 -17.15 3.51 13.83
N ALA A 308 -16.81 4.24 14.90
CA ALA A 308 -17.68 5.24 15.49
C ALA A 308 -16.88 6.41 16.08
N PRO A 309 -17.48 7.63 16.21
CA PRO A 309 -16.82 8.77 16.86
C PRO A 309 -16.52 8.56 18.35
N GLN A 310 -17.20 7.62 18.97
CA GLN A 310 -17.07 7.24 20.39
C GLN A 310 -17.03 5.72 20.51
N THR A 311 -16.47 5.21 21.60
CA THR A 311 -16.56 3.79 21.94
C THR A 311 -18.01 3.37 22.19
N TRP A 312 -18.32 2.09 22.01
CA TRP A 312 -19.66 1.51 22.12
C TRP A 312 -19.64 0.24 22.98
N PRO A 313 -20.78 -0.21 23.51
CA PRO A 313 -20.85 -1.49 24.22
C PRO A 313 -20.39 -2.65 23.31
N GLY A 314 -19.39 -3.42 23.74
CA GLY A 314 -18.73 -4.45 22.95
C GLY A 314 -17.54 -3.95 22.12
N GLY A 315 -17.31 -2.64 22.03
CA GLY A 315 -16.17 -2.00 21.37
C GLY A 315 -15.18 -1.33 22.34
N GLU A 316 -15.09 -1.81 23.57
CA GLU A 316 -14.24 -1.24 24.61
C GLU A 316 -12.73 -1.36 24.27
N GLY A 317 -12.39 -2.30 23.38
CA GLY A 317 -11.02 -2.45 22.86
C GLY A 317 -10.70 -1.59 21.64
N ALA A 318 -11.68 -0.91 21.05
CA ALA A 318 -11.48 -0.07 19.88
C ALA A 318 -10.53 1.09 20.18
N VAL A 319 -9.63 1.38 19.25
CA VAL A 319 -8.64 2.45 19.35
C VAL A 319 -8.95 3.54 18.33
N LYS A 320 -8.74 4.78 18.75
CA LYS A 320 -8.95 5.95 17.90
C LYS A 320 -7.87 6.06 16.84
N MET A 321 -8.26 6.19 15.57
CA MET A 321 -7.34 6.31 14.43
C MET A 321 -7.90 7.24 13.35
N GLN A 322 -7.03 7.65 12.42
CA GLN A 322 -7.44 8.42 11.26
C GLN A 322 -8.02 7.50 10.20
N VAL A 323 -9.25 7.75 9.76
CA VAL A 323 -9.94 6.98 8.71
C VAL A 323 -10.13 7.88 7.50
N GLN A 324 -9.63 7.45 6.36
CA GLN A 324 -9.77 8.15 5.09
C GLN A 324 -11.20 8.04 4.57
N THR A 325 -11.80 9.17 4.18
CA THR A 325 -13.22 9.23 3.78
C THR A 325 -13.46 9.87 2.44
N ASP A 326 -12.52 10.72 1.98
CA ASP A 326 -12.64 11.41 0.69
C ASP A 326 -11.24 11.75 0.13
N LEU A 327 -11.18 12.13 -1.15
CA LEU A 327 -9.96 12.55 -1.81
C LEU A 327 -10.20 13.61 -2.89
N GLU A 328 -9.21 14.47 -3.12
CA GLU A 328 -9.19 15.40 -4.23
C GLU A 328 -8.81 14.68 -5.54
N TRP A 329 -9.77 13.98 -6.17
CA TRP A 329 -9.54 13.06 -7.28
C TRP A 329 -8.65 13.62 -8.39
N ASP A 330 -8.90 14.81 -8.90
CA ASP A 330 -8.15 15.38 -10.03
C ASP A 330 -6.66 15.63 -9.70
N LYS A 331 -6.37 16.01 -8.45
CA LYS A 331 -4.98 16.19 -7.99
C LYS A 331 -4.33 14.85 -7.71
N PHE A 332 -5.07 13.93 -7.09
CA PHE A 332 -4.64 12.58 -6.80
C PHE A 332 -4.23 11.83 -8.06
N ILE A 333 -5.13 11.73 -9.06
CA ILE A 333 -4.84 10.98 -10.29
C ILE A 333 -3.72 11.60 -11.11
N ARG A 334 -3.60 12.93 -11.10
CA ARG A 334 -2.49 13.64 -11.76
C ARG A 334 -1.16 13.29 -11.14
N LEU A 335 -1.04 13.35 -9.80
CA LEU A 335 0.16 12.97 -9.08
C LEU A 335 0.49 11.49 -9.33
N TYR A 336 -0.51 10.61 -9.25
CA TYR A 336 -0.33 9.18 -9.49
C TYR A 336 0.25 8.92 -10.89
N ILE A 337 -0.35 9.50 -11.95
CA ILE A 337 0.12 9.36 -13.33
C ILE A 337 1.54 9.92 -13.48
N GLU A 338 1.81 11.11 -12.93
CA GLU A 338 3.15 11.71 -12.93
C GLU A 338 4.20 10.73 -12.40
N ARG A 339 3.93 10.08 -11.25
CA ARG A 339 4.88 9.16 -10.62
C ARG A 339 5.07 7.89 -11.43
N VAL A 340 3.99 7.21 -11.83
CA VAL A 340 4.10 5.93 -12.53
C VAL A 340 4.69 6.06 -13.94
N THR A 341 4.62 7.25 -14.54
CA THR A 341 5.23 7.54 -15.85
C THR A 341 6.63 8.14 -15.76
N ALA A 342 7.07 8.56 -14.57
CA ALA A 342 8.38 9.14 -14.38
C ALA A 342 9.49 8.15 -14.76
N ALA A 343 10.57 8.67 -15.33
CA ALA A 343 11.79 7.90 -15.45
C ALA A 343 12.31 7.51 -14.06
N ARG A 344 12.92 6.33 -13.97
CA ARG A 344 13.49 5.82 -12.71
C ARG A 344 14.33 6.92 -12.02
N PRO A 345 14.06 7.25 -10.76
CA PRO A 345 14.99 8.05 -9.98
C PRO A 345 16.35 7.35 -9.89
N PRO A 346 17.48 8.07 -9.95
CA PRO A 346 18.79 7.46 -9.80
C PRO A 346 18.85 6.70 -8.47
N ALA A 347 19.53 5.54 -8.47
CA ALA A 347 19.75 4.78 -7.24
C ALA A 347 20.46 5.70 -6.22
N ARG A 348 19.94 5.79 -5.02
CA ARG A 348 20.59 6.52 -3.92
C ARG A 348 21.81 5.71 -3.50
N ARG A 349 22.97 6.37 -3.49
CA ARG A 349 24.26 5.81 -3.03
C ARG A 349 24.34 5.87 -1.52
#